data_d8e603303e4e283da230489d8ea157d6
#
_entry.id   d8e603303e4e283da230489d8ea157d6
#
_cell.length_a   1.000
_cell.length_b   1.000
_cell.length_c   1.000
_cell.angle_alpha   90.00
_cell.angle_beta   90.00
_cell.angle_gamma   90.00
#
_symmetry.space_group_name_H-M   'P 1'
#
loop_
_entity.id
_entity.type
_entity.pdbx_description
1 polymer ?
#
loop_
_entity_poly.entity_id
_entity_poly.type
_entity_poly.pdbx_seq_one_letter_code
_entity_poly.pdbx_strand_id
1 'polypeptide(L)'
;AHFMYVHGVVSYPEFEVTYENQKRFFYQKADMVTPRGTVKGKISGASNGPGDNFTKFEGICDTLLLGSTTPTEREEVITRFSFLQKKVNGEVPTGGVGAAIIADINKQVKEDIPVWENKKYAAKPVLCDSDGPIAKFRKHFSTFYADDYNESESIEALNINK
;
A
#
# COMPACT_ATOMS: atom_id res chain seq x y z
N ALA A 1 -6.84 -13.28 -1.53
CA ALA A 1 -7.77 -13.31 -2.69
C ALA A 1 -7.67 -12.03 -3.53
N HIS A 2 -7.76 -10.84 -2.94
CA HIS A 2 -7.72 -9.55 -3.67
C HIS A 2 -6.49 -9.41 -4.56
N PHE A 3 -5.29 -9.66 -4.04
CA PHE A 3 -4.05 -9.58 -4.79
C PHE A 3 -4.02 -10.48 -6.03
N MET A 4 -4.56 -11.68 -5.94
CA MET A 4 -4.58 -12.62 -7.07
C MET A 4 -5.64 -12.25 -8.10
N TYR A 5 -6.80 -11.79 -7.66
CA TYR A 5 -7.92 -11.49 -8.56
C TYR A 5 -7.83 -10.11 -9.21
N VAL A 6 -7.39 -9.12 -8.45
CA VAL A 6 -7.37 -7.72 -8.91
C VAL A 6 -6.03 -7.34 -9.54
N HIS A 7 -4.92 -7.74 -8.91
CA HIS A 7 -3.58 -7.31 -9.33
C HIS A 7 -2.81 -8.33 -10.17
N GLY A 8 -3.47 -9.42 -10.61
CA GLY A 8 -2.86 -10.41 -11.51
C GLY A 8 -1.66 -11.16 -10.94
N VAL A 9 -1.54 -11.23 -9.62
CA VAL A 9 -0.51 -12.01 -8.94
C VAL A 9 -0.87 -13.48 -9.00
N VAL A 10 0.02 -14.32 -9.53
CA VAL A 10 -0.24 -15.74 -9.81
C VAL A 10 0.40 -16.70 -8.82
N SER A 11 1.18 -16.19 -7.89
CA SER A 11 1.77 -16.98 -6.80
C SER A 11 1.49 -16.33 -5.45
N TYR A 12 1.53 -17.13 -4.36
CA TYR A 12 1.55 -16.54 -3.03
C TYR A 12 2.83 -15.72 -2.86
N PRO A 13 2.72 -14.44 -2.50
CA PRO A 13 3.91 -13.61 -2.34
C PRO A 13 4.72 -14.06 -1.13
N GLU A 14 6.04 -14.14 -1.29
CA GLU A 14 6.95 -14.13 -0.15
C GLU A 14 6.89 -12.73 0.45
N PHE A 15 6.53 -12.63 1.72
CA PHE A 15 6.30 -11.35 2.37
C PHE A 15 7.03 -11.27 3.70
N GLU A 16 7.81 -10.22 3.87
CA GLU A 16 8.54 -9.93 5.10
C GLU A 16 8.23 -8.49 5.56
N VAL A 17 8.00 -8.31 6.85
CA VAL A 17 7.82 -7.00 7.46
C VAL A 17 8.67 -6.88 8.71
N THR A 18 9.45 -5.82 8.78
CA THR A 18 10.24 -5.44 9.96
C THR A 18 9.85 -4.05 10.44
N TYR A 19 10.04 -3.83 11.73
CA TYR A 19 9.75 -2.56 12.40
C TYR A 19 10.99 -2.13 13.16
N GLU A 20 11.46 -0.92 12.89
CA GLU A 20 12.60 -0.31 13.57
C GLU A 20 12.24 1.11 13.98
N ASN A 21 12.22 1.38 15.29
CA ASN A 21 11.74 2.65 15.81
C ASN A 21 10.31 2.95 15.31
N GLN A 22 10.13 4.11 14.67
CA GLN A 22 8.84 4.52 14.08
C GLN A 22 8.70 4.13 12.60
N LYS A 23 9.63 3.35 12.06
CA LYS A 23 9.63 2.94 10.66
C LYS A 23 9.16 1.50 10.50
N ARG A 24 8.38 1.27 9.46
CA ARG A 24 8.02 -0.06 8.98
C ARG A 24 8.70 -0.28 7.63
N PHE A 25 9.35 -1.41 7.48
CA PHE A 25 9.89 -1.88 6.21
C PHE A 25 9.12 -3.10 5.75
N PHE A 26 8.89 -3.21 4.46
CA PHE A 26 8.32 -4.42 3.88
C PHE A 26 9.07 -4.83 2.63
N TYR A 27 9.04 -6.12 2.38
CA TYR A 27 9.62 -6.75 1.22
C TYR A 27 8.68 -7.83 0.71
N GLN A 28 8.47 -7.86 -0.60
CA GLN A 28 7.59 -8.83 -1.24
C GLN A 28 8.19 -9.27 -2.56
N LYS A 29 8.12 -10.58 -2.81
CA LYS A 29 8.35 -11.17 -4.13
C LYS A 29 7.09 -11.88 -4.57
N ALA A 30 6.71 -11.71 -5.83
CA ALA A 30 5.59 -12.40 -6.42
C ALA A 30 5.79 -12.55 -7.92
N ASP A 31 5.24 -13.61 -8.48
CA ASP A 31 5.19 -13.77 -9.93
C ASP A 31 3.98 -12.99 -10.48
N MET A 32 4.23 -12.18 -11.50
CA MET A 32 3.24 -11.30 -12.13
C MET A 32 3.07 -11.67 -13.60
N VAL A 33 1.84 -11.73 -14.07
CA VAL A 33 1.55 -11.92 -15.49
C VAL A 33 1.69 -10.59 -16.22
N THR A 34 2.42 -10.62 -17.32
CA THR A 34 2.52 -9.52 -18.28
C THR A 34 2.11 -9.99 -19.66
N PRO A 35 1.82 -9.07 -20.60
CA PRO A 35 1.58 -9.46 -22.00
C PRO A 35 2.72 -10.25 -22.66
N ARG A 36 3.91 -10.22 -22.08
CA ARG A 36 5.11 -10.93 -22.58
C ARG A 36 5.45 -12.21 -21.80
N GLY A 37 4.55 -12.62 -20.88
CA GLY A 37 4.75 -13.80 -20.04
C GLY A 37 4.88 -13.46 -18.55
N THR A 38 5.15 -14.47 -17.75
CA THR A 38 5.32 -14.31 -16.29
C THR A 38 6.71 -13.76 -15.98
N VAL A 39 6.75 -12.74 -15.16
CA VAL A 39 7.98 -12.11 -14.65
C VAL A 39 8.02 -12.14 -13.13
N LYS A 40 9.22 -12.25 -12.58
CA LYS A 40 9.42 -12.11 -11.13
C LYS A 40 9.39 -10.64 -10.76
N GLY A 41 8.37 -10.24 -10.02
CA GLY A 41 8.27 -8.91 -9.44
C GLY A 41 8.87 -8.86 -8.06
N LYS A 42 9.45 -7.74 -7.72
CA LYS A 42 9.96 -7.44 -6.39
C LYS A 42 9.44 -6.08 -5.98
N ILE A 43 8.79 -6.04 -4.83
CA ILE A 43 8.27 -4.81 -4.24
C ILE A 43 8.89 -4.67 -2.87
N SER A 44 9.48 -3.53 -2.59
CA SER A 44 10.00 -3.19 -1.28
C SER A 44 9.56 -1.79 -0.90
N GLY A 45 9.52 -1.50 0.38
CA GLY A 45 9.19 -0.15 0.79
C GLY A 45 9.33 0.09 2.27
N ALA A 46 9.09 1.33 2.62
CA ALA A 46 9.11 1.80 3.99
C ALA A 46 7.97 2.78 4.23
N SER A 47 7.46 2.82 5.45
CA SER A 47 6.61 3.91 5.92
C SER A 47 7.24 4.52 7.17
N ASN A 48 7.13 5.85 7.25
CA ASN A 48 7.61 6.62 8.40
C ASN A 48 6.39 7.25 9.07
N GLY A 49 5.70 6.43 9.85
CA GLY A 49 4.40 6.78 10.40
C GLY A 49 3.23 6.55 9.43
N PRO A 50 2.02 7.06 9.78
CA PRO A 50 0.80 6.81 9.03
C PRO A 50 0.67 7.61 7.73
N GLY A 51 1.36 8.74 7.59
CA GLY A 51 1.18 9.68 6.49
C GLY A 51 2.07 9.45 5.29
N ASP A 52 3.25 8.85 5.48
CA ASP A 52 4.25 8.72 4.43
C ASP A 52 4.59 7.28 4.13
N ASN A 53 4.64 6.93 2.86
CA ASN A 53 5.13 5.64 2.41
C ASN A 53 5.97 5.77 1.14
N PHE A 54 6.92 4.86 1.02
CA PHE A 54 7.81 4.71 -0.12
C PHE A 54 7.67 3.28 -0.62
N THR A 55 7.34 3.10 -1.88
CA THR A 55 7.24 1.77 -2.49
C THR A 55 8.11 1.73 -3.73
N LYS A 56 9.06 0.80 -3.77
CA LYS A 56 9.92 0.54 -4.90
C LYS A 56 9.44 -0.70 -5.62
N PHE A 57 9.12 -0.55 -6.88
CA PHE A 57 8.85 -1.64 -7.81
C PHE A 57 10.13 -1.92 -8.60
N GLU A 58 10.64 -3.15 -8.52
CA GLU A 58 11.86 -3.56 -9.20
C GLU A 58 11.56 -4.66 -10.24
N GLY A 59 12.24 -4.62 -11.35
CA GLY A 59 12.10 -5.61 -12.43
C GLY A 59 12.32 -4.99 -13.79
N ILE A 60 11.29 -4.90 -14.61
CA ILE A 60 11.39 -4.42 -15.99
C ILE A 60 11.76 -2.92 -16.04
N CYS A 61 11.26 -2.12 -15.11
CA CYS A 61 11.61 -0.70 -14.96
C CYS A 61 11.49 -0.32 -13.50
N ASP A 62 12.61 0.03 -12.90
CA ASP A 62 12.64 0.47 -11.50
C ASP A 62 11.82 1.76 -11.35
N THR A 63 10.77 1.67 -10.54
CA THR A 63 9.88 2.78 -10.26
C THR A 63 9.75 2.97 -8.76
N LEU A 64 9.97 4.19 -8.28
CA LEU A 64 9.72 4.58 -6.89
C LEU A 64 8.42 5.36 -6.82
N LEU A 65 7.49 4.88 -6.00
CA LEU A 65 6.25 5.55 -5.65
C LEU A 65 6.41 6.19 -4.26
N LEU A 66 6.17 7.47 -4.19
CA LEU A 66 6.02 8.20 -2.94
C LEU A 66 4.54 8.41 -2.70
N GLY A 67 4.00 7.87 -1.61
CA GLY A 67 2.64 8.07 -1.17
C GLY A 67 2.61 8.98 0.05
N SER A 68 1.78 10.01 -0.01
CA SER A 68 1.57 10.95 1.10
C SER A 68 0.07 11.05 1.35
N THR A 69 -0.35 10.75 2.57
CA THR A 69 -1.76 10.75 2.99
C THR A 69 -1.95 11.78 4.10
N THR A 70 -2.83 12.72 3.86
CA THR A 70 -3.13 13.82 4.79
C THR A 70 -4.61 13.77 5.17
N PRO A 71 -4.96 13.62 6.45
CA PRO A 71 -6.33 13.78 6.92
C PRO A 71 -6.81 15.22 6.64
N THR A 72 -8.02 15.35 6.13
CA THR A 72 -8.67 16.64 5.87
C THR A 72 -9.88 16.85 6.76
N GLU A 73 -10.63 15.79 6.98
CA GLU A 73 -11.79 15.74 7.84
C GLU A 73 -11.78 14.43 8.63
N ARG A 74 -12.78 14.23 9.49
CA ARG A 74 -12.84 13.08 10.38
C ARG A 74 -12.80 11.72 9.67
N GLU A 75 -13.41 11.62 8.49
CA GLU A 75 -13.48 10.39 7.69
C GLU A 75 -12.89 10.58 6.29
N GLU A 76 -12.18 11.67 6.06
CA GLU A 76 -11.64 11.99 4.75
C GLU A 76 -10.13 12.19 4.79
N VAL A 77 -9.49 11.69 3.76
CA VAL A 77 -8.06 11.88 3.54
C VAL A 77 -7.79 12.28 2.10
N ILE A 78 -6.76 13.08 1.89
CA ILE A 78 -6.19 13.30 0.57
C ILE A 78 -4.93 12.47 0.46
N THR A 79 -4.89 11.57 -0.51
CA THR A 79 -3.68 10.80 -0.84
C THR A 79 -3.08 11.30 -2.15
N ARG A 80 -1.78 11.60 -2.13
CA ARG A 80 -1.00 12.00 -3.31
C ARG A 80 0.04 10.96 -3.62
N PHE A 81 0.15 10.62 -4.91
CA PHE A 81 1.17 9.72 -5.42
C PHE A 81 2.13 10.46 -6.34
N SER A 82 3.41 10.33 -6.08
CA SER A 82 4.48 10.85 -6.94
C SER A 82 5.34 9.69 -7.41
N PHE A 83 5.57 9.61 -8.72
CA PHE A 83 6.37 8.55 -9.32
C PHE A 83 7.73 9.07 -9.77
N LEU A 84 8.77 8.34 -9.42
CA LEU A 84 10.13 8.63 -9.83
C LEU A 84 10.68 7.44 -10.63
N GLN A 85 11.25 7.75 -11.78
CA GLN A 85 11.93 6.79 -12.65
C GLN A 85 13.26 7.35 -13.12
N LYS A 86 14.19 6.48 -13.49
CA LYS A 86 15.45 6.93 -14.06
C LYS A 86 15.22 7.63 -15.39
N LYS A 87 15.89 8.75 -15.61
CA LYS A 87 15.94 9.40 -16.91
C LYS A 87 16.59 8.48 -17.93
N VAL A 88 16.08 8.50 -19.15
CA VAL A 88 16.66 7.83 -20.30
C VAL A 88 17.30 8.90 -21.19
N ASN A 89 18.60 8.79 -21.43
CA ASN A 89 19.37 9.82 -22.16
C ASN A 89 19.21 11.26 -21.64
N GLY A 90 19.03 11.41 -20.32
CA GLY A 90 18.86 12.70 -19.67
C GLY A 90 17.43 13.26 -19.68
N GLU A 91 16.48 12.59 -20.33
CA GLU A 91 15.08 13.00 -20.46
C GLU A 91 14.15 12.15 -19.59
N VAL A 92 13.04 12.73 -19.19
CA VAL A 92 11.97 12.01 -18.47
C VAL A 92 11.25 11.11 -19.47
N PRO A 93 11.12 9.79 -19.22
CA PRO A 93 10.39 8.91 -20.09
C PRO A 93 8.90 9.30 -20.12
N THR A 94 8.41 9.71 -21.30
CA THR A 94 7.00 10.06 -21.52
C THR A 94 6.19 8.91 -22.12
N GLY A 95 6.84 7.77 -22.39
CA GLY A 95 6.24 6.60 -23.02
C GLY A 95 6.99 5.31 -22.66
N GLY A 96 6.65 4.23 -23.35
CA GLY A 96 7.28 2.91 -23.17
C GLY A 96 6.90 2.21 -21.88
N VAL A 97 7.79 1.33 -21.41
CA VAL A 97 7.54 0.45 -20.26
C VAL A 97 7.32 1.23 -18.97
N GLY A 98 8.10 2.30 -18.74
CA GLY A 98 7.96 3.12 -17.52
C GLY A 98 6.59 3.78 -17.40
N ALA A 99 6.12 4.39 -18.48
CA ALA A 99 4.79 4.99 -18.52
C ALA A 99 3.68 3.93 -18.34
N ALA A 100 3.85 2.75 -18.93
CA ALA A 100 2.91 1.65 -18.80
C ALA A 100 2.80 1.16 -17.34
N ILE A 101 3.92 1.06 -16.61
CA ILE A 101 3.94 0.69 -15.18
C ILE A 101 3.19 1.73 -14.35
N ILE A 102 3.43 3.02 -14.55
CA ILE A 102 2.72 4.09 -13.84
C ILE A 102 1.22 4.03 -14.14
N ALA A 103 0.83 3.81 -15.39
CA ALA A 103 -0.58 3.69 -15.77
C ALA A 103 -1.25 2.47 -15.11
N ASP A 104 -0.55 1.33 -15.03
CA ASP A 104 -1.05 0.13 -14.38
C ASP A 104 -1.21 0.32 -12.86
N ILE A 105 -0.23 0.92 -12.19
CA ILE A 105 -0.33 1.26 -10.76
C ILE A 105 -1.52 2.20 -10.52
N ASN A 106 -1.70 3.23 -11.31
CA ASN A 106 -2.84 4.14 -11.19
C ASN A 106 -4.18 3.44 -11.43
N LYS A 107 -4.24 2.46 -12.34
CA LYS A 107 -5.42 1.63 -12.54
C LYS A 107 -5.74 0.82 -11.28
N GLN A 108 -4.73 0.13 -10.72
CA GLN A 108 -4.90 -0.67 -9.50
C GLN A 108 -5.38 0.18 -8.31
N VAL A 109 -4.83 1.39 -8.13
CA VAL A 109 -5.31 2.34 -7.10
C VAL A 109 -6.78 2.67 -7.29
N LYS A 110 -7.23 2.92 -8.53
CA LYS A 110 -8.66 3.19 -8.81
C LYS A 110 -9.57 2.00 -8.51
N GLU A 111 -9.08 0.78 -8.71
CA GLU A 111 -9.78 -0.46 -8.36
C GLU A 111 -9.85 -0.67 -6.84
N ASP A 112 -8.89 -0.16 -6.08
CA ASP A 112 -8.85 -0.25 -4.62
C ASP A 112 -9.75 0.78 -3.92
N ILE A 113 -9.97 1.96 -4.50
CA ILE A 113 -10.77 3.05 -3.91
C ILE A 113 -12.14 2.58 -3.40
N PRO A 114 -12.96 1.86 -4.18
CA PRO A 114 -14.26 1.38 -3.70
C PRO A 114 -14.17 0.44 -2.50
N VAL A 115 -13.07 -0.32 -2.40
CA VAL A 115 -12.80 -1.18 -1.23
C VAL A 115 -12.48 -0.34 -0.01
N TRP A 116 -11.64 0.68 -0.15
CA TRP A 116 -11.26 1.57 0.93
C TRP A 116 -12.44 2.38 1.47
N GLU A 117 -13.25 2.96 0.58
CA GLU A 117 -14.43 3.74 0.94
C GLU A 117 -15.53 2.93 1.65
N ASN A 118 -15.58 1.62 1.43
CA ASN A 118 -16.55 0.72 2.05
C ASN A 118 -15.96 -0.14 3.18
N LYS A 119 -14.70 0.08 3.54
CA LYS A 119 -14.03 -0.69 4.57
C LYS A 119 -14.44 -0.23 5.96
N LYS A 120 -14.86 -1.19 6.80
CA LYS A 120 -15.17 -0.92 8.21
C LYS A 120 -14.03 -1.41 9.11
N TYR A 121 -13.74 -0.64 10.13
CA TYR A 121 -12.80 -1.07 11.16
C TYR A 121 -13.44 -2.19 11.99
N ALA A 122 -12.74 -3.31 12.13
CA ALA A 122 -13.12 -4.40 13.01
C ALA A 122 -12.08 -4.49 14.14
N ALA A 123 -12.50 -4.20 15.37
CA ALA A 123 -11.61 -4.27 16.55
C ALA A 123 -11.04 -5.70 16.73
N LYS A 124 -11.88 -6.71 16.49
CA LYS A 124 -11.50 -8.13 16.53
C LYS A 124 -11.70 -8.74 15.13
N PRO A 125 -10.75 -8.54 14.20
CA PRO A 125 -10.88 -9.10 12.86
C PRO A 125 -10.75 -10.62 12.89
N VAL A 126 -11.50 -11.29 12.02
CA VAL A 126 -11.27 -12.71 11.73
C VAL A 126 -10.10 -12.79 10.74
N LEU A 127 -9.01 -13.37 11.16
CA LEU A 127 -7.79 -13.52 10.36
C LEU A 127 -7.58 -14.98 9.98
N CYS A 128 -6.93 -15.20 8.84
CA CYS A 128 -6.50 -16.52 8.38
C CYS A 128 -4.96 -16.51 8.18
N ASP A 129 -4.38 -17.69 7.97
CA ASP A 129 -2.92 -17.87 7.90
C ASP A 129 -2.27 -17.08 6.75
N SER A 130 -3.04 -16.75 5.72
CA SER A 130 -2.58 -15.93 4.58
C SER A 130 -2.69 -14.43 4.80
N ASP A 131 -3.29 -13.98 5.90
CA ASP A 131 -3.31 -12.57 6.25
C ASP A 131 -1.94 -12.16 6.80
N GLY A 132 -1.47 -10.99 6.39
CA GLY A 132 -0.19 -10.48 6.87
C GLY A 132 -0.20 -10.17 8.38
N PRO A 133 0.89 -9.63 8.93
CA PRO A 133 1.05 -9.40 10.37
C PRO A 133 0.20 -8.22 10.88
N ILE A 134 -1.12 -8.30 10.73
CA ILE A 134 -2.08 -7.23 11.03
C ILE A 134 -2.01 -6.78 12.50
N ALA A 135 -1.86 -7.73 13.43
CA ALA A 135 -1.74 -7.39 14.85
C ALA A 135 -0.47 -6.57 15.14
N LYS A 136 0.66 -6.94 14.53
CA LYS A 136 1.92 -6.18 14.65
C LYS A 136 1.79 -4.80 14.00
N PHE A 137 1.12 -4.72 12.86
CA PHE A 137 0.85 -3.47 12.17
C PHE A 137 0.00 -2.52 13.04
N ARG A 138 -1.10 -3.01 13.61
CA ARG A 138 -1.96 -2.21 14.50
C ARG A 138 -1.22 -1.73 15.75
N LYS A 139 -0.42 -2.61 16.37
CA LYS A 139 0.42 -2.24 17.50
C LYS A 139 1.43 -1.16 17.14
N HIS A 140 2.04 -1.24 15.96
CA HIS A 140 2.95 -0.20 15.48
C HIS A 140 2.19 1.11 15.22
N PHE A 141 1.03 1.05 14.60
CA PHE A 141 0.22 2.24 14.31
C PHE A 141 -0.27 2.95 15.57
N SER A 142 -0.62 2.21 16.62
CA SER A 142 -1.07 2.80 17.88
C SER A 142 0.00 3.65 18.58
N THR A 143 1.27 3.49 18.23
CA THR A 143 2.34 4.36 18.77
C THR A 143 2.30 5.80 18.25
N PHE A 144 1.48 6.07 17.24
CA PHE A 144 1.28 7.40 16.66
C PHE A 144 -0.03 8.04 17.12
N TYR A 145 -0.85 7.35 17.92
CA TYR A 145 -2.07 7.93 18.46
C TYR A 145 -1.74 8.94 19.56
N ALA A 146 -2.60 9.91 19.73
CA ALA A 146 -2.49 10.85 20.84
C ALA A 146 -2.67 10.12 22.20
N ASP A 147 -2.05 10.61 23.25
CA ASP A 147 -2.08 9.98 24.58
C ASP A 147 -3.50 9.85 25.15
N ASP A 148 -4.39 10.75 24.75
CA ASP A 148 -5.82 10.78 25.12
C ASP A 148 -6.72 10.00 24.14
N TYR A 149 -6.15 9.32 23.16
CA TYR A 149 -6.93 8.55 22.18
C TYR A 149 -7.61 7.35 22.83
N ASN A 150 -8.94 7.33 22.76
CA ASN A 150 -9.77 6.20 23.19
C ASN A 150 -10.34 5.47 21.96
N GLU A 151 -9.78 4.29 21.67
CA GLU A 151 -10.20 3.49 20.52
C GLU A 151 -11.67 3.11 20.55
N SER A 152 -12.23 2.81 21.74
CA SER A 152 -13.63 2.41 21.88
C SER A 152 -14.59 3.55 21.55
N GLU A 153 -14.33 4.74 22.05
CA GLU A 153 -15.13 5.93 21.76
C GLU A 153 -15.06 6.32 20.28
N SER A 154 -13.89 6.19 19.68
CA SER A 154 -13.70 6.48 18.26
C SER A 154 -14.48 5.52 17.37
N ILE A 155 -14.54 4.23 17.72
CA ILE A 155 -15.29 3.21 16.97
C ILE A 155 -16.80 3.44 17.14
N GLU A 156 -17.28 3.74 18.35
CA GLU A 156 -18.69 4.05 18.58
C GLU A 156 -19.13 5.27 17.78
N ALA A 157 -18.34 6.33 17.78
CA ALA A 157 -18.63 7.53 17.03
C ALA A 157 -18.67 7.31 15.50
N LEU A 158 -17.87 6.39 14.96
CA LEU A 158 -17.89 6.01 13.54
C LEU A 158 -19.14 5.18 13.17
N ASN A 159 -19.69 4.42 14.12
CA ASN A 159 -20.87 3.57 13.90
C ASN A 159 -22.21 4.31 14.03
N ILE A 160 -22.26 5.43 14.73
CA ILE A 160 -23.47 6.24 14.93
C ILE A 160 -23.84 7.03 13.66
N ASN A 161 -22.87 7.35 12.80
CA ASN A 161 -23.07 8.20 11.63
C ASN A 161 -23.28 7.41 10.31
N LYS A 162 -23.56 6.11 10.39
CA LYS A 162 -23.94 5.23 9.28
C LYS A 162 -25.28 4.58 9.54
#